data_25b11ab9678d1a8a546a5d77fdcb887c
#
_entry.id   25b11ab9678d1a8a546a5d77fdcb887c
#
_cell.length_a   1.000
_cell.length_b   1.000
_cell.length_c   1.000
_cell.angle_alpha   90.00
_cell.angle_beta   90.00
_cell.angle_gamma   90.00
#
_symmetry.space_group_name_H-M   'P 1'
#
loop_
_entity.id
_entity.type
_entity.pdbx_description
1 polymer ?
#
loop_
_entity_poly.entity_id
_entity_poly.type
_entity_poly.pdbx_seq_one_letter_code
_entity_poly.pdbx_strand_id
1 'polypeptide(L)'
;MSELWMRKVKKSKALAGYFHNGLPYNRVGCGPRVLVIFQGLVFENKPLSAQMAWLYNGYYEYLEEDYTTYIVLRKPGLPVGYSMQNMADDYATMIKEEFGGPVDVIGVSTGGSIAHHFAADHPELVRKLIIHSSAYTLSDATKKAMMRLGHLARQRQWRAAYTILASPTHSEAKQYPRLVVWIGALLAGIFGAPDDPSDLLVTIEAEDKFNFKNRLAQITSPTLVVAGDRDQFYPEALFRETAEGIPNARLILYEGMGHPAHGKQFQRDVLTFLKED
;
A
#
# COMPACT_ATOMS: atom_id res chain seq x y z
N MET A 1 -34.77 -28.25 1.33
CA MET A 1 -34.48 -26.86 1.76
C MET A 1 -33.57 -26.98 2.98
N SER A 2 -32.49 -27.00 2.90
CA SER A 2 -31.14 -27.09 2.38
C SER A 2 -30.21 -26.42 3.35
N GLU A 3 -29.28 -27.20 3.83
CA GLU A 3 -28.12 -26.86 4.70
C GLU A 3 -27.24 -25.74 4.17
N LEU A 4 -27.60 -25.15 3.05
CA LEU A 4 -26.89 -24.04 2.41
C LEU A 4 -27.06 -22.67 3.10
N TRP A 5 -27.92 -22.56 4.13
CA TRP A 5 -28.24 -21.30 4.81
C TRP A 5 -27.51 -21.10 6.15
N MET A 6 -26.70 -22.05 6.60
CA MET A 6 -26.03 -21.99 7.92
C MET A 6 -24.53 -21.76 7.87
N ARG A 7 -23.91 -21.51 6.73
CA ARG A 7 -22.56 -20.92 6.66
C ARG A 7 -22.64 -19.41 6.53
N LYS A 8 -23.28 -18.73 7.47
CA LYS A 8 -22.86 -17.37 7.80
C LYS A 8 -21.44 -17.51 8.39
N VAL A 9 -20.43 -17.35 7.53
CA VAL A 9 -19.06 -17.13 7.94
C VAL A 9 -19.12 -16.11 9.08
N LYS A 10 -18.67 -16.48 10.27
CA LYS A 10 -18.49 -15.52 11.36
C LYS A 10 -17.54 -14.47 10.79
N LYS A 11 -18.05 -13.28 10.46
CA LYS A 11 -17.19 -12.14 10.05
C LYS A 11 -16.13 -12.03 11.13
N SER A 12 -14.88 -12.28 10.77
CA SER A 12 -13.79 -12.18 11.74
C SER A 12 -13.78 -10.74 12.23
N LYS A 13 -13.82 -10.54 13.55
CA LYS A 13 -13.64 -9.19 14.10
C LYS A 13 -12.27 -8.72 13.65
N ALA A 14 -12.22 -7.56 12.97
CA ALA A 14 -10.95 -6.92 12.67
C ALA A 14 -10.19 -6.75 13.98
N LEU A 15 -9.00 -7.28 14.04
CA LEU A 15 -8.09 -7.09 15.17
C LEU A 15 -7.07 -6.03 14.77
N ALA A 16 -6.71 -5.19 15.70
CA ALA A 16 -5.69 -4.17 15.53
C ALA A 16 -4.68 -4.25 16.67
N GLY A 17 -3.43 -4.00 16.39
CA GLY A 17 -2.38 -4.08 17.39
C GLY A 17 -1.01 -3.68 16.85
N TYR A 18 0.01 -4.07 17.60
CA TYR A 18 1.41 -3.91 17.24
C TYR A 18 2.08 -5.27 17.28
N PHE A 19 2.92 -5.57 16.30
CA PHE A 19 3.84 -6.69 16.33
C PHE A 19 4.93 -6.47 17.38
N HIS A 20 5.66 -7.53 17.72
CA HIS A 20 6.70 -7.45 18.73
C HIS A 20 7.77 -6.39 18.42
N ASN A 21 8.12 -6.23 17.14
CA ASN A 21 9.07 -5.23 16.68
C ASN A 21 8.50 -3.80 16.55
N GLY A 22 7.23 -3.57 16.96
CA GLY A 22 6.58 -2.26 16.99
C GLY A 22 5.85 -1.83 15.72
N LEU A 23 5.79 -2.66 14.67
CA LEU A 23 4.99 -2.35 13.48
C LEU A 23 3.50 -2.43 13.80
N PRO A 24 2.71 -1.37 13.53
CA PRO A 24 1.26 -1.41 13.73
C PRO A 24 0.57 -2.21 12.62
N TYR A 25 -0.47 -2.93 12.99
CA TYR A 25 -1.25 -3.72 12.02
C TYR A 25 -2.75 -3.68 12.27
N ASN A 26 -3.50 -3.97 11.20
CA ASN A 26 -4.88 -4.40 11.24
C ASN A 26 -4.97 -5.77 10.57
N ARG A 27 -5.67 -6.74 11.22
CA ARG A 27 -5.85 -8.09 10.72
C ARG A 27 -7.28 -8.31 10.24
N VAL A 28 -7.42 -8.94 9.07
CA VAL A 28 -8.68 -9.29 8.42
C VAL A 28 -8.61 -10.74 7.98
N GLY A 29 -9.74 -11.45 8.02
CA GLY A 29 -9.81 -12.83 7.59
C GLY A 29 -9.25 -13.84 8.62
N CYS A 30 -9.40 -15.11 8.29
CA CYS A 30 -8.96 -16.23 9.12
C CYS A 30 -8.54 -17.45 8.26
N GLY A 31 -8.24 -17.23 6.98
CA GLY A 31 -7.76 -18.28 6.09
C GLY A 31 -6.37 -18.80 6.49
N PRO A 32 -5.99 -19.98 5.96
CA PRO A 32 -4.77 -20.67 6.38
C PRO A 32 -3.47 -20.04 5.87
N ARG A 33 -3.53 -19.21 4.83
CA ARG A 33 -2.36 -18.55 4.27
C ARG A 33 -2.19 -17.16 4.87
N VAL A 34 -0.94 -16.69 4.97
CA VAL A 34 -0.64 -15.34 5.43
C VAL A 34 -0.41 -14.42 4.24
N LEU A 35 -1.11 -13.28 4.24
CA LEU A 35 -0.88 -12.18 3.32
C LEU A 35 -0.51 -10.93 4.10
N VAL A 36 0.61 -10.32 3.76
CA VAL A 36 1.06 -9.06 4.37
C VAL A 36 0.94 -7.93 3.36
N ILE A 37 0.16 -6.91 3.72
CA ILE A 37 -0.01 -5.71 2.90
C ILE A 37 0.85 -4.59 3.48
N PHE A 38 1.85 -4.17 2.73
CA PHE A 38 2.64 -2.99 3.04
C PHE A 38 1.83 -1.77 2.62
N GLN A 39 1.34 -1.04 3.60
CA GLN A 39 0.38 0.04 3.39
C GLN A 39 1.04 1.26 2.73
N GLY A 40 0.28 1.92 1.85
CA GLY A 40 0.65 3.18 1.22
C GLY A 40 0.93 4.32 2.21
N LEU A 41 1.10 5.53 1.71
CA LEU A 41 1.34 6.70 2.55
C LEU A 41 0.16 6.93 3.50
N VAL A 42 0.47 7.06 4.77
CA VAL A 42 -0.47 7.47 5.83
C VAL A 42 0.10 8.67 6.58
N PHE A 43 -0.77 9.43 7.20
CA PHE A 43 -0.35 10.60 7.96
C PHE A 43 0.17 10.25 9.36
N GLU A 44 -0.25 9.12 9.92
CA GLU A 44 0.24 8.58 11.20
C GLU A 44 0.43 7.06 11.11
N ASN A 45 1.52 6.59 11.66
CA ASN A 45 1.85 5.17 11.76
C ASN A 45 1.23 4.56 13.04
N LYS A 46 -0.10 4.37 13.02
CA LYS A 46 -0.85 3.73 14.12
C LYS A 46 -1.93 2.80 13.56
N PRO A 47 -2.37 1.78 14.31
CA PRO A 47 -3.46 0.92 13.87
C PRO A 47 -4.70 1.76 13.56
N LEU A 48 -5.44 1.37 12.53
CA LEU A 48 -6.69 2.05 12.16
C LEU A 48 -7.71 1.93 13.30
N SER A 49 -8.49 2.99 13.51
CA SER A 49 -9.66 2.89 14.39
C SER A 49 -10.63 1.82 13.90
N ALA A 50 -11.47 1.29 14.79
CA ALA A 50 -12.45 0.26 14.44
C ALA A 50 -13.36 0.66 13.28
N GLN A 51 -13.71 1.96 13.15
CA GLN A 51 -14.52 2.50 12.06
C GLN A 51 -13.74 2.52 10.73
N MET A 52 -12.50 2.96 10.75
CA MET A 52 -11.63 2.95 9.57
C MET A 52 -11.26 1.52 9.17
N ALA A 53 -10.99 0.64 10.12
CA ALA A 53 -10.74 -0.77 9.87
C ALA A 53 -11.92 -1.44 9.16
N TRP A 54 -13.16 -1.13 9.54
CA TRP A 54 -14.36 -1.63 8.87
C TRP A 54 -14.40 -1.19 7.38
N LEU A 55 -14.05 0.06 7.10
CA LEU A 55 -14.01 0.58 5.72
C LEU A 55 -12.92 -0.13 4.89
N TYR A 56 -11.73 -0.31 5.48
CA TYR A 56 -10.62 -1.01 4.83
C TYR A 56 -10.86 -2.51 4.67
N ASN A 57 -11.59 -3.14 5.59
CA ASN A 57 -11.95 -4.56 5.50
C ASN A 57 -12.72 -4.86 4.22
N GLY A 58 -13.62 -3.96 3.80
CA GLY A 58 -14.35 -4.11 2.54
C GLY A 58 -13.45 -4.21 1.31
N TYR A 59 -12.24 -3.64 1.34
CA TYR A 59 -11.28 -3.75 0.24
C TYR A 59 -10.67 -5.15 0.11
N TYR A 60 -10.53 -5.89 1.23
CA TYR A 60 -9.85 -7.18 1.29
C TYR A 60 -10.76 -8.35 1.70
N GLU A 61 -12.07 -8.11 1.83
CA GLU A 61 -13.07 -9.13 2.19
C GLU A 61 -13.03 -10.34 1.23
N TYR A 62 -12.69 -10.14 -0.03
CA TYR A 62 -12.58 -11.19 -1.03
C TYR A 62 -11.43 -12.19 -0.78
N LEU A 63 -10.55 -11.90 0.16
CA LEU A 63 -9.42 -12.76 0.57
C LEU A 63 -9.68 -13.53 1.87
N GLU A 64 -10.74 -13.22 2.61
CA GLU A 64 -10.96 -13.68 4.01
C GLU A 64 -11.03 -15.22 4.17
N GLU A 65 -11.50 -15.93 3.15
CA GLU A 65 -11.61 -17.40 3.20
C GLU A 65 -10.25 -18.07 2.99
N ASP A 66 -9.40 -17.52 2.15
CA ASP A 66 -8.12 -18.12 1.78
C ASP A 66 -6.96 -17.59 2.64
N TYR A 67 -7.10 -16.37 3.18
CA TYR A 67 -6.02 -15.64 3.84
C TYR A 67 -6.37 -15.09 5.22
N THR A 68 -5.38 -15.13 6.10
CA THR A 68 -5.26 -14.18 7.21
C THR A 68 -4.41 -13.01 6.73
N THR A 69 -5.05 -11.88 6.49
CA THR A 69 -4.44 -10.69 5.89
C THR A 69 -4.04 -9.69 6.98
N TYR A 70 -2.78 -9.28 6.98
CA TYR A 70 -2.25 -8.23 7.84
C TYR A 70 -1.97 -6.98 7.02
N ILE A 71 -2.67 -5.89 7.30
CA ILE A 71 -2.41 -4.56 6.74
C ILE A 71 -1.44 -3.89 7.70
N VAL A 72 -0.18 -3.76 7.29
CA VAL A 72 0.91 -3.34 8.15
C VAL A 72 1.41 -1.96 7.75
N LEU A 73 1.58 -1.10 8.74
CA LEU A 73 2.10 0.24 8.57
C LEU A 73 3.57 0.29 9.01
N ARG A 74 4.26 1.38 8.69
CA ARG A 74 5.63 1.65 9.16
C ARG A 74 5.66 1.84 10.68
N LYS A 75 6.82 1.67 11.29
CA LYS A 75 7.00 1.98 12.72
C LYS A 75 6.63 3.43 13.03
N PRO A 76 6.03 3.73 14.17
CA PRO A 76 5.96 5.09 14.67
C PRO A 76 7.36 5.56 15.16
N GLY A 77 7.63 6.85 15.04
CA GLY A 77 8.88 7.45 15.49
C GLY A 77 10.07 7.16 14.56
N LEU A 78 9.87 7.23 13.25
CA LEU A 78 10.93 7.01 12.26
C LEU A 78 12.10 7.99 12.45
N PRO A 79 13.36 7.50 12.52
CA PRO A 79 14.53 8.39 12.60
C PRO A 79 14.67 9.25 11.33
N VAL A 80 15.20 10.46 11.47
CA VAL A 80 15.53 11.30 10.32
C VAL A 80 16.49 10.57 9.39
N GLY A 81 16.21 10.57 8.09
CA GLY A 81 16.99 9.87 7.08
C GLY A 81 16.71 8.37 6.95
N TYR A 82 15.68 7.86 7.65
CA TYR A 82 15.27 6.47 7.55
C TYR A 82 14.80 6.15 6.13
N SER A 83 15.47 5.22 5.46
CA SER A 83 15.26 4.92 4.04
C SER A 83 14.15 3.90 3.80
N MET A 84 13.70 3.76 2.53
CA MET A 84 12.79 2.66 2.14
C MET A 84 13.40 1.29 2.40
N GLN A 85 14.72 1.15 2.30
CA GLN A 85 15.43 -0.09 2.64
C GLN A 85 15.35 -0.39 4.14
N ASN A 86 15.63 0.60 5.00
CA ASN A 86 15.48 0.40 6.45
C ASN A 86 14.05 0.00 6.85
N MET A 87 13.04 0.61 6.20
CA MET A 87 11.65 0.20 6.40
C MET A 87 11.42 -1.24 5.95
N ALA A 88 12.00 -1.67 4.83
CA ALA A 88 11.91 -3.06 4.34
C ALA A 88 12.54 -4.06 5.32
N ASP A 89 13.68 -3.72 5.95
CA ASP A 89 14.32 -4.54 6.98
C ASP A 89 13.46 -4.69 8.24
N ASP A 90 12.70 -3.65 8.61
CA ASP A 90 11.70 -3.74 9.67
C ASP A 90 10.60 -4.77 9.37
N TYR A 91 10.08 -4.77 8.12
CA TYR A 91 9.09 -5.75 7.69
C TYR A 91 9.67 -7.17 7.61
N ALA A 92 10.93 -7.31 7.17
CA ALA A 92 11.61 -8.59 7.14
C ALA A 92 11.78 -9.17 8.56
N THR A 93 12.20 -8.35 9.51
CA THR A 93 12.29 -8.73 10.93
C THR A 93 10.94 -9.21 11.44
N MET A 94 9.88 -8.45 11.22
CA MET A 94 8.53 -8.82 11.63
C MET A 94 8.09 -10.15 11.01
N ILE A 95 8.27 -10.33 9.69
CA ILE A 95 7.84 -11.56 9.01
C ILE A 95 8.60 -12.79 9.53
N LYS A 96 9.89 -12.66 9.78
CA LYS A 96 10.70 -13.74 10.38
C LYS A 96 10.22 -14.11 11.78
N GLU A 97 9.96 -13.12 12.63
CA GLU A 97 9.60 -13.34 14.03
C GLU A 97 8.15 -13.86 14.19
N GLU A 98 7.22 -13.35 13.40
CA GLU A 98 5.78 -13.64 13.58
C GLU A 98 5.29 -14.84 12.75
N PHE A 99 5.88 -15.08 11.57
CA PHE A 99 5.41 -16.11 10.64
C PHE A 99 6.44 -17.19 10.35
N GLY A 100 7.71 -16.95 10.58
CA GLY A 100 8.79 -17.94 10.49
C GLY A 100 9.14 -18.41 9.07
N GLY A 101 8.56 -17.83 8.02
CA GLY A 101 8.81 -18.27 6.64
C GLY A 101 8.16 -17.34 5.59
N PRO A 102 8.21 -17.72 4.31
CA PRO A 102 7.74 -16.89 3.23
C PRO A 102 6.23 -16.66 3.27
N VAL A 103 5.83 -15.43 3.02
CA VAL A 103 4.45 -14.98 2.94
C VAL A 103 4.13 -14.39 1.57
N ASP A 104 2.84 -14.21 1.27
CA ASP A 104 2.44 -13.37 0.14
C ASP A 104 2.48 -11.90 0.54
N VAL A 105 2.92 -11.06 -0.38
CA VAL A 105 3.10 -9.63 -0.13
C VAL A 105 2.35 -8.79 -1.16
N ILE A 106 1.62 -7.79 -0.71
CA ILE A 106 1.11 -6.71 -1.55
C ILE A 106 1.73 -5.39 -1.08
N GLY A 107 2.50 -4.73 -1.94
CA GLY A 107 2.98 -3.38 -1.68
C GLY A 107 2.09 -2.36 -2.37
N VAL A 108 1.36 -1.53 -1.61
CA VAL A 108 0.43 -0.53 -2.16
C VAL A 108 1.08 0.84 -2.18
N SER A 109 1.17 1.50 -3.34
CA SER A 109 1.69 2.87 -3.45
C SER A 109 3.08 2.98 -2.78
N THR A 110 3.30 3.87 -1.82
CA THR A 110 4.53 3.95 -1.00
C THR A 110 4.94 2.60 -0.39
N GLY A 111 3.98 1.76 -0.01
CA GLY A 111 4.26 0.39 0.45
C GLY A 111 4.89 -0.49 -0.64
N GLY A 112 4.62 -0.19 -1.92
CA GLY A 112 5.29 -0.82 -3.05
C GLY A 112 6.75 -0.43 -3.16
N SER A 113 7.11 0.83 -2.86
CA SER A 113 8.52 1.28 -2.79
C SER A 113 9.30 0.48 -1.73
N ILE A 114 8.69 0.21 -0.59
CA ILE A 114 9.25 -0.65 0.46
C ILE A 114 9.34 -2.10 -0.03
N ALA A 115 8.28 -2.61 -0.69
CA ALA A 115 8.21 -3.98 -1.16
C ALA A 115 9.26 -4.33 -2.24
N HIS A 116 9.69 -3.34 -3.04
CA HIS A 116 10.81 -3.54 -3.98
C HIS A 116 12.11 -3.88 -3.23
N HIS A 117 12.47 -3.12 -2.19
CA HIS A 117 13.63 -3.43 -1.36
C HIS A 117 13.45 -4.75 -0.64
N PHE A 118 12.30 -4.97 -0.02
CA PHE A 118 11.99 -6.20 0.70
C PHE A 118 12.17 -7.45 -0.16
N ALA A 119 11.61 -7.46 -1.37
CA ALA A 119 11.65 -8.63 -2.24
C ALA A 119 13.05 -8.90 -2.83
N ALA A 120 13.86 -7.86 -3.01
CA ALA A 120 15.23 -8.02 -3.50
C ALA A 120 16.22 -8.38 -2.40
N ASP A 121 16.06 -7.82 -1.19
CA ASP A 121 17.00 -7.99 -0.08
C ASP A 121 16.65 -9.21 0.80
N HIS A 122 15.39 -9.66 0.78
CA HIS A 122 14.87 -10.80 1.58
C HIS A 122 14.04 -11.77 0.73
N PRO A 123 14.55 -12.29 -0.40
CA PRO A 123 13.77 -13.11 -1.33
C PRO A 123 13.23 -14.41 -0.68
N GLU A 124 13.93 -14.92 0.36
CA GLU A 124 13.51 -16.10 1.11
C GLU A 124 12.21 -15.91 1.92
N LEU A 125 11.77 -14.66 2.10
CA LEU A 125 10.55 -14.32 2.84
C LEU A 125 9.35 -14.04 1.92
N VAL A 126 9.54 -14.09 0.60
CA VAL A 126 8.51 -13.75 -0.38
C VAL A 126 8.08 -14.99 -1.16
N ARG A 127 6.84 -15.44 -1.00
CA ARG A 127 6.26 -16.47 -1.85
C ARG A 127 5.75 -15.87 -3.17
N LYS A 128 4.95 -14.83 -3.11
CA LYS A 128 4.43 -14.05 -4.24
C LYS A 128 4.42 -12.56 -3.90
N LEU A 129 4.72 -11.73 -4.88
CA LEU A 129 4.73 -10.29 -4.75
C LEU A 129 3.68 -9.65 -5.64
N ILE A 130 2.91 -8.72 -5.09
CA ILE A 130 2.03 -7.84 -5.87
C ILE A 130 2.49 -6.39 -5.64
N ILE A 131 2.88 -5.72 -6.71
CA ILE A 131 3.14 -4.27 -6.73
C ILE A 131 1.86 -3.59 -7.20
N HIS A 132 1.16 -2.98 -6.27
CA HIS A 132 -0.16 -2.41 -6.49
C HIS A 132 -0.10 -0.88 -6.57
N SER A 133 -0.37 -0.32 -7.74
CA SER A 133 -0.33 1.12 -8.02
C SER A 133 0.97 1.76 -7.48
N SER A 134 2.10 1.13 -7.81
CA SER A 134 3.44 1.56 -7.44
C SER A 134 4.43 1.18 -8.55
N ALA A 135 5.57 1.84 -8.59
CA ALA A 135 6.61 1.61 -9.57
C ALA A 135 8.00 1.80 -8.96
N TYR A 136 9.05 1.53 -9.72
CA TYR A 136 10.45 1.63 -9.29
C TYR A 136 10.88 3.05 -8.88
N THR A 137 10.08 4.06 -9.16
CA THR A 137 10.26 5.46 -8.73
C THR A 137 8.96 6.23 -8.90
N LEU A 138 8.87 7.42 -8.32
CA LEU A 138 7.84 8.42 -8.61
C LEU A 138 8.29 9.32 -9.77
N SER A 139 7.34 9.89 -10.52
CA SER A 139 7.65 10.96 -11.46
C SER A 139 8.12 12.23 -10.74
N ASP A 140 8.91 13.06 -11.42
CA ASP A 140 9.39 14.32 -10.84
C ASP A 140 8.25 15.24 -10.40
N ALA A 141 7.13 15.24 -11.13
CA ALA A 141 5.98 16.04 -10.77
C ALA A 141 5.31 15.51 -9.49
N THR A 142 5.22 14.18 -9.32
CA THR A 142 4.70 13.57 -8.10
C THR A 142 5.64 13.82 -6.93
N LYS A 143 6.96 13.66 -7.10
CA LYS A 143 7.96 13.99 -6.08
C LYS A 143 7.79 15.44 -5.59
N LYS A 144 7.69 16.41 -6.51
CA LYS A 144 7.43 17.83 -6.16
C LYS A 144 6.12 18.01 -5.38
N ALA A 145 5.05 17.32 -5.79
CA ALA A 145 3.76 17.37 -5.09
C ALA A 145 3.87 16.80 -3.67
N MET A 146 4.54 15.66 -3.49
CA MET A 146 4.74 15.04 -2.17
C MET A 146 5.63 15.90 -1.27
N MET A 147 6.69 16.49 -1.77
CA MET A 147 7.52 17.44 -1.01
C MET A 147 6.71 18.66 -0.57
N ARG A 148 5.83 19.19 -1.44
CA ARG A 148 4.90 20.26 -1.07
C ARG A 148 3.92 19.83 0.01
N LEU A 149 3.39 18.60 -0.07
CA LEU A 149 2.54 18.02 0.97
C LEU A 149 3.27 17.99 2.31
N GLY A 150 4.51 17.49 2.34
CA GLY A 150 5.35 17.47 3.53
C GLY A 150 5.60 18.88 4.12
N HIS A 151 5.86 19.87 3.26
CA HIS A 151 6.02 21.26 3.71
C HIS A 151 4.75 21.82 4.38
N LEU A 152 3.57 21.56 3.79
CA LEU A 152 2.29 21.97 4.35
C LEU A 152 1.99 21.23 5.67
N ALA A 153 2.30 19.95 5.75
CA ALA A 153 2.14 19.15 6.97
C ALA A 153 3.03 19.68 8.11
N ARG A 154 4.29 20.03 7.82
CA ARG A 154 5.22 20.67 8.78
C ARG A 154 4.65 21.97 9.35
N GLN A 155 3.93 22.74 8.52
CA GLN A 155 3.24 23.97 8.93
C GLN A 155 1.86 23.73 9.56
N ARG A 156 1.46 22.45 9.74
CA ARG A 156 0.13 22.05 10.21
C ARG A 156 -1.03 22.56 9.33
N GLN A 157 -0.75 22.83 8.06
CA GLN A 157 -1.75 23.22 7.06
C GLN A 157 -2.44 21.97 6.47
N TRP A 158 -3.04 21.15 7.31
CA TRP A 158 -3.56 19.83 6.98
C TRP A 158 -4.57 19.83 5.83
N ARG A 159 -5.49 20.82 5.79
CA ARG A 159 -6.47 20.92 4.70
C ARG A 159 -5.78 21.04 3.33
N ALA A 160 -4.74 21.87 3.25
CA ALA A 160 -3.98 22.04 2.01
C ALA A 160 -3.15 20.78 1.69
N ALA A 161 -2.56 20.13 2.70
CA ALA A 161 -1.84 18.87 2.53
C ALA A 161 -2.75 17.75 1.99
N TYR A 162 -3.94 17.54 2.55
CA TYR A 162 -4.93 16.59 2.05
C TYR A 162 -5.39 16.90 0.62
N THR A 163 -5.51 18.18 0.26
CA THR A 163 -5.90 18.58 -1.09
C THR A 163 -4.88 18.11 -2.13
N ILE A 164 -3.59 18.05 -1.80
CA ILE A 164 -2.56 17.52 -2.71
C ILE A 164 -2.80 16.05 -3.00
N LEU A 165 -3.11 15.21 -2.00
CA LEU A 165 -3.42 13.79 -2.22
C LEU A 165 -4.70 13.59 -3.05
N ALA A 166 -5.68 14.47 -2.87
CA ALA A 166 -6.95 14.39 -3.57
C ALA A 166 -6.93 15.04 -4.97
N SER A 167 -5.89 15.81 -5.32
CA SER A 167 -5.78 16.52 -6.60
C SER A 167 -4.94 15.72 -7.58
N PRO A 168 -5.48 15.33 -8.74
CA PRO A 168 -4.73 14.62 -9.77
C PRO A 168 -3.56 15.50 -10.25
N THR A 169 -2.35 14.98 -10.16
CA THR A 169 -1.13 15.67 -10.63
C THR A 169 -0.89 15.47 -12.12
N HIS A 170 -1.45 14.41 -12.73
CA HIS A 170 -1.10 13.98 -14.08
C HIS A 170 -2.24 13.55 -14.98
N SER A 171 -3.47 13.41 -14.50
CA SER A 171 -4.54 12.98 -15.38
C SER A 171 -5.68 13.99 -15.46
N GLU A 172 -6.26 14.11 -16.65
CA GLU A 172 -7.55 14.79 -16.87
C GLU A 172 -8.73 14.02 -16.25
N ALA A 173 -8.45 12.94 -15.54
CA ALA A 173 -9.45 12.10 -14.92
C ALA A 173 -10.12 12.81 -13.75
N LYS A 174 -11.21 13.48 -14.05
CA LYS A 174 -12.18 14.00 -13.06
C LYS A 174 -12.91 12.80 -12.45
N GLN A 175 -12.26 12.05 -11.56
CA GLN A 175 -12.90 10.93 -10.90
C GLN A 175 -14.02 11.38 -9.94
N TYR A 176 -13.88 12.57 -9.36
CA TYR A 176 -14.88 13.15 -8.46
C TYR A 176 -15.10 14.65 -8.75
N PRO A 177 -16.31 15.18 -8.54
CA PRO A 177 -16.55 16.62 -8.58
C PRO A 177 -15.59 17.36 -7.62
N ARG A 178 -14.99 18.46 -8.08
CA ARG A 178 -14.06 19.28 -7.27
C ARG A 178 -14.59 19.60 -5.87
N LEU A 179 -15.91 19.82 -5.76
CA LEU A 179 -16.58 20.09 -4.50
C LEU A 179 -16.48 18.91 -3.53
N VAL A 180 -16.65 17.67 -4.00
CA VAL A 180 -16.54 16.45 -3.17
C VAL A 180 -15.11 16.27 -2.67
N VAL A 181 -14.12 16.46 -3.54
CA VAL A 181 -12.69 16.44 -3.18
C VAL A 181 -12.39 17.50 -2.12
N TRP A 182 -12.90 18.72 -2.32
CA TRP A 182 -12.68 19.82 -1.38
C TRP A 182 -13.34 19.56 -0.01
N ILE A 183 -14.57 19.05 0.01
CA ILE A 183 -15.26 18.68 1.26
C ILE A 183 -14.52 17.53 1.95
N GLY A 184 -14.09 16.50 1.22
CA GLY A 184 -13.32 15.39 1.76
C GLY A 184 -12.00 15.86 2.39
N ALA A 185 -11.24 16.72 1.71
CA ALA A 185 -10.01 17.30 2.23
C ALA A 185 -10.25 18.21 3.44
N LEU A 186 -11.36 18.94 3.46
CA LEU A 186 -11.77 19.76 4.60
C LEU A 186 -12.03 18.89 5.84
N LEU A 187 -12.83 17.84 5.69
CA LEU A 187 -13.18 16.94 6.79
C LEU A 187 -11.96 16.14 7.27
N ALA A 188 -11.15 15.61 6.36
CA ALA A 188 -9.93 14.92 6.70
C ALA A 188 -8.93 15.84 7.44
N GLY A 189 -8.79 17.09 7.01
CA GLY A 189 -7.93 18.08 7.66
C GLY A 189 -8.41 18.51 9.06
N ILE A 190 -9.71 18.34 9.35
CA ILE A 190 -10.27 18.67 10.68
C ILE A 190 -10.21 17.47 11.62
N PHE A 191 -10.57 16.28 11.13
CA PHE A 191 -10.77 15.09 11.97
C PHE A 191 -9.62 14.08 11.90
N GLY A 192 -8.74 14.19 10.90
CA GLY A 192 -7.63 13.27 10.66
C GLY A 192 -6.24 13.91 10.78
N ALA A 193 -6.15 15.12 11.32
CA ALA A 193 -4.87 15.79 11.50
C ALA A 193 -4.01 15.09 12.56
N PRO A 194 -2.80 14.62 12.23
CA PRO A 194 -1.89 14.05 13.22
C PRO A 194 -1.33 15.13 14.13
N ASP A 195 -1.02 14.75 15.36
CA ASP A 195 -0.36 15.63 16.32
C ASP A 195 1.09 15.92 15.92
N ASP A 196 1.77 14.90 15.36
CA ASP A 196 3.15 14.98 14.90
C ASP A 196 3.28 14.48 13.44
N PRO A 197 3.77 15.32 12.50
CA PRO A 197 3.99 14.93 11.12
C PRO A 197 5.33 14.24 10.86
N SER A 198 6.19 14.02 11.85
CA SER A 198 7.57 13.58 11.65
C SER A 198 7.69 12.30 10.82
N ASP A 199 6.89 11.28 11.11
CA ASP A 199 6.89 10.01 10.36
C ASP A 199 6.48 10.19 8.89
N LEU A 200 5.50 11.06 8.64
CA LEU A 200 5.08 11.43 7.29
C LEU A 200 6.23 12.10 6.54
N LEU A 201 6.92 13.04 7.17
CA LEU A 201 8.04 13.78 6.57
C LEU A 201 9.20 12.85 6.22
N VAL A 202 9.59 11.97 7.14
CA VAL A 202 10.65 10.97 6.90
C VAL A 202 10.25 10.04 5.75
N THR A 203 9.00 9.60 5.69
CA THR A 203 8.50 8.72 4.62
C THR A 203 8.54 9.43 3.26
N ILE A 204 8.10 10.70 3.18
CA ILE A 204 8.14 11.49 1.94
C ILE A 204 9.59 11.71 1.48
N GLU A 205 10.50 12.05 2.39
CA GLU A 205 11.93 12.24 2.08
C GLU A 205 12.59 10.95 1.61
N ALA A 206 12.21 9.81 2.17
CA ALA A 206 12.70 8.50 1.73
C ALA A 206 12.18 8.16 0.32
N GLU A 207 10.91 8.47 0.04
CA GLU A 207 10.30 8.20 -1.26
C GLU A 207 10.80 9.15 -2.37
N ASP A 208 11.11 10.40 -2.05
CA ASP A 208 11.76 11.35 -2.97
C ASP A 208 13.11 10.80 -3.49
N LYS A 209 13.87 10.15 -2.62
CA LYS A 209 15.17 9.54 -2.93
C LYS A 209 15.04 8.15 -3.57
N PHE A 210 13.84 7.55 -3.54
CA PHE A 210 13.63 6.20 -4.01
C PHE A 210 13.77 6.12 -5.54
N ASN A 211 14.66 5.23 -5.99
CA ASN A 211 14.80 4.80 -7.38
C ASN A 211 15.38 3.38 -7.39
N PHE A 212 14.58 2.43 -7.80
CA PHE A 212 14.92 1.01 -7.77
C PHE A 212 15.24 0.43 -9.15
N LYS A 213 15.30 1.26 -10.22
CA LYS A 213 15.44 0.82 -11.61
C LYS A 213 16.56 -0.21 -11.80
N ASN A 214 17.75 0.09 -11.30
CA ASN A 214 18.95 -0.73 -11.48
C ASN A 214 18.94 -2.02 -10.65
N ARG A 215 17.95 -2.22 -9.79
CA ARG A 215 17.82 -3.37 -8.89
C ARG A 215 16.58 -4.23 -9.17
N LEU A 216 15.73 -3.85 -10.14
CA LEU A 216 14.51 -4.59 -10.48
C LEU A 216 14.81 -6.07 -10.79
N ALA A 217 15.91 -6.36 -11.50
CA ALA A 217 16.33 -7.72 -11.83
C ALA A 217 16.73 -8.58 -10.60
N GLN A 218 16.87 -7.99 -9.42
CA GLN A 218 17.16 -8.72 -8.18
C GLN A 218 15.89 -9.31 -7.54
N ILE A 219 14.70 -8.88 -7.97
CA ILE A 219 13.44 -9.44 -7.50
C ILE A 219 13.19 -10.75 -8.25
N THR A 220 13.34 -11.88 -7.56
CA THR A 220 13.24 -13.22 -8.15
C THR A 220 11.89 -13.90 -7.92
N SER A 221 11.10 -13.43 -6.97
CA SER A 221 9.77 -13.97 -6.67
C SER A 221 8.79 -13.76 -7.84
N PRO A 222 7.82 -14.67 -8.05
CA PRO A 222 6.71 -14.42 -8.95
C PRO A 222 6.03 -13.10 -8.59
N THR A 223 5.94 -12.18 -9.58
CA THR A 223 5.47 -10.81 -9.33
C THR A 223 4.31 -10.44 -10.25
N LEU A 224 3.32 -9.77 -9.68
CA LEU A 224 2.23 -9.15 -10.42
C LEU A 224 2.26 -7.63 -10.18
N VAL A 225 2.43 -6.86 -11.25
CA VAL A 225 2.28 -5.40 -11.22
C VAL A 225 0.86 -5.08 -11.66
N VAL A 226 0.10 -4.37 -10.82
CA VAL A 226 -1.29 -3.97 -11.11
C VAL A 226 -1.49 -2.49 -10.88
N ALA A 227 -2.09 -1.80 -11.84
CA ALA A 227 -2.33 -0.37 -11.75
C ALA A 227 -3.49 0.08 -12.64
N GLY A 228 -3.97 1.29 -12.44
CA GLY A 228 -4.89 1.96 -13.36
C GLY A 228 -4.12 2.75 -14.42
N ASP A 229 -4.61 2.80 -15.65
CA ASP A 229 -4.02 3.58 -16.75
C ASP A 229 -4.17 5.11 -16.56
N ARG A 230 -5.05 5.51 -15.62
CA ARG A 230 -5.28 6.91 -15.24
C ARG A 230 -4.81 7.23 -13.82
N ASP A 231 -3.77 6.52 -13.38
CA ASP A 231 -3.14 6.78 -12.09
C ASP A 231 -2.53 8.20 -12.08
N GLN A 232 -2.93 9.00 -11.09
CA GLN A 232 -2.51 10.40 -10.99
C GLN A 232 -1.13 10.58 -10.34
N PHE A 233 -0.57 9.55 -9.72
CA PHE A 233 0.74 9.59 -9.07
C PHE A 233 1.84 8.95 -9.92
N TYR A 234 1.49 7.91 -10.68
CA TYR A 234 2.44 7.14 -11.48
C TYR A 234 1.98 7.12 -12.94
N PRO A 235 2.75 7.71 -13.87
CA PRO A 235 2.52 7.53 -15.30
C PRO A 235 2.59 6.06 -15.69
N GLU A 236 1.74 5.63 -16.63
CA GLU A 236 1.67 4.24 -17.12
C GLU A 236 3.05 3.66 -17.52
N ALA A 237 3.91 4.49 -18.11
CA ALA A 237 5.26 4.08 -18.53
C ALA A 237 6.08 3.51 -17.36
N LEU A 238 5.94 4.06 -16.14
CA LEU A 238 6.66 3.56 -14.98
C LEU A 238 6.20 2.16 -14.56
N PHE A 239 4.91 1.84 -14.70
CA PHE A 239 4.41 0.48 -14.43
C PHE A 239 4.94 -0.52 -15.43
N ARG A 240 4.98 -0.16 -16.73
CA ARG A 240 5.55 -0.99 -17.80
C ARG A 240 7.03 -1.25 -17.56
N GLU A 241 7.82 -0.20 -17.34
CA GLU A 241 9.25 -0.33 -17.05
C GLU A 241 9.52 -1.14 -15.77
N THR A 242 8.67 -1.02 -14.75
CA THR A 242 8.78 -1.83 -13.53
C THR A 242 8.58 -3.32 -13.82
N ALA A 243 7.52 -3.66 -14.55
CA ALA A 243 7.23 -5.05 -14.90
C ALA A 243 8.28 -5.64 -15.84
N GLU A 244 8.74 -4.88 -16.83
CA GLU A 244 9.79 -5.29 -17.77
C GLU A 244 11.14 -5.53 -17.09
N GLY A 245 11.43 -4.78 -16.02
CA GLY A 245 12.68 -4.90 -15.26
C GLY A 245 12.71 -6.08 -14.28
N ILE A 246 11.56 -6.65 -13.91
CA ILE A 246 11.48 -7.79 -12.99
C ILE A 246 11.35 -9.11 -13.79
N PRO A 247 12.27 -10.07 -13.66
CA PRO A 247 12.33 -11.25 -14.55
C PRO A 247 11.05 -12.10 -14.60
N ASN A 248 10.34 -12.24 -13.48
CA ASN A 248 9.13 -13.07 -13.35
C ASN A 248 7.87 -12.23 -13.12
N ALA A 249 7.81 -11.04 -13.72
CA ALA A 249 6.66 -10.16 -13.55
C ALA A 249 5.65 -10.25 -14.70
N ARG A 250 4.39 -10.06 -14.34
CA ARG A 250 3.27 -9.78 -15.24
C ARG A 250 2.69 -8.41 -14.91
N LEU A 251 2.21 -7.69 -15.94
CA LEU A 251 1.54 -6.40 -15.79
C LEU A 251 0.06 -6.53 -16.15
N ILE A 252 -0.81 -5.98 -15.30
CA ILE A 252 -2.21 -5.74 -15.62
C ILE A 252 -2.51 -4.25 -15.41
N LEU A 253 -2.94 -3.59 -16.49
CA LEU A 253 -3.42 -2.21 -16.45
C LEU A 253 -4.94 -2.20 -16.61
N TYR A 254 -5.61 -1.52 -15.69
CA TYR A 254 -7.06 -1.39 -15.70
C TYR A 254 -7.47 -0.07 -16.35
N GLU A 255 -8.24 -0.19 -17.45
CA GLU A 255 -8.72 0.94 -18.23
C GLU A 255 -9.62 1.86 -17.38
N GLY A 256 -9.35 3.16 -17.43
CA GLY A 256 -10.13 4.20 -16.77
C GLY A 256 -9.96 4.26 -15.25
N MET A 257 -9.12 3.41 -14.65
CA MET A 257 -8.92 3.41 -13.19
C MET A 257 -7.79 4.37 -12.77
N GLY A 258 -8.00 5.03 -11.62
CA GLY A 258 -7.02 5.90 -10.97
C GLY A 258 -6.24 5.19 -9.86
N HIS A 259 -5.77 5.96 -8.88
CA HIS A 259 -4.93 5.50 -7.77
C HIS A 259 -5.69 5.31 -6.46
N PRO A 260 -5.55 4.17 -5.78
CA PRO A 260 -5.05 2.91 -6.30
C PRO A 260 -6.12 2.18 -7.13
N ALA A 261 -5.70 1.34 -8.09
CA ALA A 261 -6.62 0.52 -8.86
C ALA A 261 -7.46 -0.38 -7.94
N HIS A 262 -8.75 -0.52 -8.23
CA HIS A 262 -9.66 -1.32 -7.39
C HIS A 262 -10.87 -1.82 -8.20
N GLY A 263 -11.68 -2.67 -7.60
CA GLY A 263 -12.92 -3.16 -8.21
C GLY A 263 -12.90 -4.66 -8.46
N LYS A 264 -14.02 -5.18 -8.99
CA LYS A 264 -14.22 -6.63 -9.12
C LYS A 264 -13.21 -7.33 -10.03
N GLN A 265 -12.75 -6.66 -11.09
CA GLN A 265 -11.74 -7.24 -11.98
C GLN A 265 -10.40 -7.35 -11.26
N PHE A 266 -9.95 -6.27 -10.62
CA PHE A 266 -8.75 -6.26 -9.76
C PHE A 266 -8.79 -7.40 -8.72
N GLN A 267 -9.90 -7.55 -8.00
CA GLN A 267 -10.06 -8.61 -6.99
C GLN A 267 -9.89 -10.01 -7.57
N ARG A 268 -10.49 -10.28 -8.75
CA ARG A 268 -10.35 -11.57 -9.44
C ARG A 268 -8.91 -11.85 -9.87
N ASP A 269 -8.25 -10.86 -10.48
CA ASP A 269 -6.90 -11.04 -11.02
C ASP A 269 -5.88 -11.25 -9.89
N VAL A 270 -6.00 -10.47 -8.80
CA VAL A 270 -5.18 -10.63 -7.58
C VAL A 270 -5.40 -12.03 -6.97
N LEU A 271 -6.65 -12.45 -6.78
CA LEU A 271 -6.95 -13.76 -6.19
C LEU A 271 -6.47 -14.91 -7.09
N THR A 272 -6.63 -14.77 -8.41
CA THR A 272 -6.12 -15.75 -9.38
C THR A 272 -4.61 -15.89 -9.26
N PHE A 273 -3.88 -14.77 -9.32
CA PHE A 273 -2.42 -14.79 -9.17
C PHE A 273 -1.96 -15.41 -7.85
N LEU A 274 -2.60 -15.07 -6.75
CA LEU A 274 -2.25 -15.60 -5.43
C LEU A 274 -2.52 -17.11 -5.30
N LYS A 275 -3.45 -17.66 -6.09
CA LYS A 275 -3.82 -19.11 -6.09
C LYS A 275 -3.04 -19.96 -7.10
N GLU A 276 -2.36 -19.36 -8.06
CA GLU A 276 -1.46 -20.08 -8.98
C GLU A 276 -0.36 -20.80 -8.18
N ASP A 277 0.09 -21.96 -8.67
CA ASP A 277 1.18 -22.75 -8.06
C ASP A 277 2.57 -22.18 -8.37
#